data_afd206e737c6004ace665f3f93684131
#
_entry.id   afd206e737c6004ace665f3f93684131
#
_cell.length_a   1.000
_cell.length_b   1.000
_cell.length_c   1.000
_cell.angle_alpha   90.00
_cell.angle_beta   90.00
_cell.angle_gamma   90.00
#
_symmetry.space_group_name_H-M   'P 1'
#
loop_
_entity.id
_entity.type
_entity.pdbx_description
1 polymer ?
#
loop_
_entity_poly.entity_id
_entity_poly.type
_entity_poly.pdbx_seq_one_letter_code
_entity_poly.pdbx_strand_id
1 'polypeptide(L)'
;MGLFDRLTGGSDDPRVAFLGIDGVPYSLIEDNPDVFENLTKIAEEGASAPIDSIVPPESSACWPALTTGFNPGETGVFGFQDREPGSYDTYVPMGSHVEATRVWDRVTDAGRNATVMNVPVTFPPQRDVQRMVSGFLSPGVQKAAHPQSFADDLDDNNYRIDADAKLGHQDDKSAFIENAHQTLKRRYEAFKRYIEQDDWDLFFGVFMTTDRVNHFLFKDYAEDGTYSEEFLEFYRTVDEYIGDLHDSLPEDVTLVVASDHGFTSLDYEVHCNTWLEQNGWLSYQDDDHDSLGDIASESKAYSLIPGRFFINLEGRDPRGSVPEDEYEQVRDELKSELEALEGPNGNKVADRVVTKEEAFHGAQDHLAPDLVVIPTHGFDLKSGFKGHDNVFGTGPRNGMHSFDNATLIIDDEDASIGDGVDLYDITPTLLDLMEIDVDAAFEGQSLV
;
A
#
# COMPACT_ATOMS: atom_id res chain seq x y z
N MET A 1 -15.55 -39.78 -8.13
CA MET A 1 -16.56 -38.75 -8.13
C MET A 1 -16.73 -38.24 -9.55
N GLY A 2 -17.93 -38.21 -10.06
CA GLY A 2 -18.15 -38.16 -11.50
C GLY A 2 -18.29 -36.74 -12.03
N LEU A 3 -18.00 -36.59 -13.33
CA LEU A 3 -18.04 -35.37 -14.14
C LEU A 3 -19.42 -34.65 -14.16
N PHE A 4 -20.42 -35.16 -13.44
CA PHE A 4 -21.79 -34.64 -13.36
C PHE A 4 -22.06 -33.79 -12.10
N ASP A 5 -21.23 -33.88 -11.03
CA ASP A 5 -21.39 -33.07 -9.81
C ASP A 5 -20.95 -31.62 -9.96
N ARG A 6 -20.18 -31.30 -11.02
CA ARG A 6 -19.74 -29.93 -11.32
C ARG A 6 -20.76 -29.06 -12.09
N LEU A 7 -21.95 -29.57 -12.39
CA LEU A 7 -22.96 -28.86 -13.19
C LEU A 7 -24.21 -28.45 -12.38
N THR A 8 -24.30 -28.76 -11.10
CA THR A 8 -25.51 -28.46 -10.27
C THR A 8 -25.17 -28.43 -8.77
N GLY A 9 -24.13 -27.76 -8.34
CA GLY A 9 -23.88 -27.61 -6.92
C GLY A 9 -22.86 -26.52 -6.73
N GLY A 10 -23.16 -25.51 -5.95
CA GLY A 10 -22.15 -24.74 -5.29
C GLY A 10 -21.23 -25.70 -4.55
N SER A 11 -19.91 -25.52 -4.58
CA SER A 11 -19.02 -26.20 -3.66
C SER A 11 -19.45 -25.79 -2.24
N ASP A 12 -19.52 -26.76 -1.30
CA ASP A 12 -19.71 -26.42 0.12
C ASP A 12 -18.45 -25.79 0.73
N ASP A 13 -17.47 -25.39 -0.11
CA ASP A 13 -16.20 -24.84 0.30
C ASP A 13 -16.36 -23.37 0.70
N PRO A 14 -15.82 -22.92 1.85
CA PRO A 14 -15.93 -21.54 2.32
C PRO A 14 -15.32 -20.54 1.32
N ARG A 15 -15.93 -19.38 1.22
CA ARG A 15 -15.55 -18.31 0.28
C ARG A 15 -15.23 -17.02 1.03
N VAL A 16 -14.37 -16.18 0.44
CA VAL A 16 -13.97 -14.91 1.05
C VAL A 16 -14.14 -13.76 0.08
N ALA A 17 -14.74 -12.67 0.56
CA ALA A 17 -14.69 -11.36 -0.06
C ALA A 17 -13.73 -10.47 0.74
N PHE A 18 -12.66 -9.99 0.10
CA PHE A 18 -11.73 -9.03 0.68
C PHE A 18 -11.96 -7.65 0.05
N LEU A 19 -12.22 -6.66 0.87
CA LEU A 19 -12.35 -5.26 0.46
C LEU A 19 -11.22 -4.42 1.09
N GLY A 20 -10.26 -4.04 0.27
CA GLY A 20 -9.20 -3.10 0.65
C GLY A 20 -9.70 -1.66 0.67
N ILE A 21 -9.46 -0.95 1.75
CA ILE A 21 -9.71 0.49 1.92
C ILE A 21 -8.37 1.19 2.12
N ASP A 22 -7.67 1.47 1.03
CA ASP A 22 -6.28 1.95 1.02
C ASP A 22 -6.09 3.17 1.93
N GLY A 23 -5.15 3.07 2.87
CA GLY A 23 -4.77 4.15 3.77
C GLY A 23 -5.85 4.61 4.76
N VAL A 24 -6.83 3.79 5.11
CA VAL A 24 -7.86 4.17 6.09
C VAL A 24 -7.41 3.78 7.51
N PRO A 25 -7.16 4.75 8.40
CA PRO A 25 -6.79 4.45 9.76
C PRO A 25 -7.99 3.95 10.57
N TYR A 26 -7.76 2.98 11.45
CA TYR A 26 -8.80 2.40 12.31
C TYR A 26 -9.47 3.46 13.21
N SER A 27 -8.68 4.40 13.74
CA SER A 27 -9.22 5.49 14.55
C SER A 27 -10.22 6.39 13.81
N LEU A 28 -10.12 6.51 12.48
CA LEU A 28 -11.11 7.27 11.71
C LEU A 28 -12.50 6.62 11.78
N ILE A 29 -12.56 5.29 11.79
CA ILE A 29 -13.80 4.52 11.92
C ILE A 29 -14.30 4.60 13.38
N GLU A 30 -13.42 4.36 14.34
CA GLU A 30 -13.75 4.34 15.78
C GLU A 30 -14.24 5.71 16.27
N ASP A 31 -13.63 6.80 15.83
CA ASP A 31 -13.98 8.17 16.23
C ASP A 31 -15.26 8.70 15.56
N ASN A 32 -15.72 8.07 14.47
CA ASN A 32 -16.86 8.54 13.66
C ASN A 32 -17.91 7.46 13.40
N PRO A 33 -18.46 6.79 14.42
CA PRO A 33 -19.40 5.69 14.23
C PRO A 33 -20.70 6.11 13.49
N ASP A 34 -21.10 7.38 13.56
CA ASP A 34 -22.24 7.93 12.81
C ASP A 34 -21.97 8.09 11.30
N VAL A 35 -20.69 8.05 10.89
CA VAL A 35 -20.26 8.07 9.48
C VAL A 35 -20.05 6.66 8.97
N PHE A 36 -19.59 5.76 9.81
CA PHE A 36 -19.24 4.37 9.50
C PHE A 36 -20.25 3.38 10.14
N GLU A 37 -21.56 3.60 9.94
CA GLU A 37 -22.61 2.79 10.57
C GLU A 37 -22.53 1.30 10.18
N ASN A 38 -22.22 1.01 8.89
CA ASN A 38 -22.13 -0.37 8.40
C ASN A 38 -20.85 -1.06 8.86
N LEU A 39 -19.69 -0.40 8.73
CA LEU A 39 -18.41 -0.96 9.19
C LEU A 39 -18.39 -1.16 10.71
N THR A 40 -18.98 -0.23 11.47
CA THR A 40 -19.13 -0.38 12.92
C THR A 40 -19.96 -1.60 13.28
N LYS A 41 -21.07 -1.81 12.57
CA LYS A 41 -21.92 -2.98 12.76
C LYS A 41 -21.19 -4.29 12.44
N ILE A 42 -20.50 -4.36 11.30
CA ILE A 42 -19.71 -5.54 10.92
C ILE A 42 -18.62 -5.83 11.97
N ALA A 43 -17.94 -4.78 12.44
CA ALA A 43 -16.92 -4.88 13.49
C ALA A 43 -17.46 -5.36 14.84
N GLU A 44 -18.70 -5.01 15.18
CA GLU A 44 -19.38 -5.46 16.41
C GLU A 44 -19.88 -6.92 16.32
N GLU A 45 -20.22 -7.40 15.12
CA GLU A 45 -20.69 -8.76 14.85
C GLU A 45 -19.53 -9.74 14.65
N GLY A 46 -18.34 -9.27 14.23
CA GLY A 46 -17.13 -10.05 14.03
C GLY A 46 -15.97 -9.62 14.93
N ALA A 47 -14.79 -9.46 14.35
CA ALA A 47 -13.60 -8.96 15.03
C ALA A 47 -13.01 -7.74 14.32
N SER A 48 -12.51 -6.77 15.07
CA SER A 48 -11.84 -5.60 14.51
C SER A 48 -10.75 -5.05 15.43
N ALA A 49 -9.68 -4.53 14.85
CA ALA A 49 -8.60 -3.84 15.57
C ALA A 49 -7.78 -2.95 14.66
N PRO A 50 -7.05 -1.97 15.23
CA PRO A 50 -5.92 -1.37 14.55
C PRO A 50 -4.80 -2.41 14.44
N ILE A 51 -4.14 -2.44 13.28
CA ILE A 51 -2.97 -3.29 13.02
C ILE A 51 -1.79 -2.45 12.56
N ASP A 52 -0.59 -3.02 12.65
CA ASP A 52 0.61 -2.38 12.12
C ASP A 52 0.76 -2.65 10.61
N SER A 53 1.28 -1.65 9.90
CA SER A 53 1.74 -1.79 8.53
C SER A 53 3.14 -2.45 8.49
N ILE A 54 3.75 -2.46 7.32
CA ILE A 54 5.12 -2.95 7.12
C ILE A 54 6.13 -1.80 7.01
N VAL A 55 7.40 -2.14 6.92
CA VAL A 55 8.49 -1.20 6.66
C VAL A 55 8.93 -1.28 5.20
N PRO A 56 8.83 -0.16 4.44
CA PRO A 56 8.16 1.10 4.75
C PRO A 56 6.63 1.00 4.59
N PRO A 57 5.82 1.84 5.29
CA PRO A 57 4.36 1.89 5.13
C PRO A 57 3.98 2.65 3.85
N GLU A 58 4.11 1.98 2.71
CA GLU A 58 3.88 2.54 1.38
C GLU A 58 3.18 1.52 0.50
N SER A 59 2.07 1.90 -0.13
CA SER A 59 1.15 0.98 -0.82
C SER A 59 1.85 0.04 -1.82
N SER A 60 2.90 0.52 -2.53
CA SER A 60 3.61 -0.34 -3.49
C SER A 60 4.39 -1.48 -2.82
N ALA A 61 4.79 -1.35 -1.54
CA ALA A 61 5.39 -2.40 -0.75
C ALA A 61 4.35 -3.17 0.09
N CYS A 62 3.37 -2.45 0.64
CA CYS A 62 2.33 -3.00 1.52
C CYS A 62 1.43 -4.00 0.81
N TRP A 63 0.89 -3.69 -0.38
CA TRP A 63 0.01 -4.60 -1.11
C TRP A 63 0.69 -5.90 -1.55
N PRO A 64 1.94 -5.90 -2.08
CA PRO A 64 2.69 -7.15 -2.24
C PRO A 64 2.84 -7.95 -0.95
N ALA A 65 3.18 -7.32 0.16
CA ALA A 65 3.35 -7.99 1.44
C ALA A 65 2.03 -8.59 1.97
N LEU A 66 0.96 -7.80 2.01
CA LEU A 66 -0.38 -8.23 2.42
C LEU A 66 -0.88 -9.42 1.58
N THR A 67 -0.70 -9.37 0.26
CA THR A 67 -1.21 -10.40 -0.66
C THR A 67 -0.34 -11.65 -0.77
N THR A 68 0.84 -11.65 -0.17
CA THR A 68 1.76 -12.81 -0.17
C THR A 68 1.98 -13.38 1.22
N GLY A 69 1.83 -12.59 2.30
CA GLY A 69 2.19 -12.93 3.67
C GLY A 69 3.71 -12.89 3.94
N PHE A 70 4.47 -12.12 3.12
CA PHE A 70 5.93 -12.03 3.21
C PHE A 70 6.41 -10.58 3.17
N ASN A 71 7.55 -10.30 3.83
CA ASN A 71 8.16 -8.98 3.84
C ASN A 71 8.79 -8.59 2.49
N PRO A 72 9.14 -7.30 2.29
CA PRO A 72 9.77 -6.82 1.06
C PRO A 72 11.07 -7.53 0.66
N GLY A 73 11.82 -8.09 1.62
CA GLY A 73 13.02 -8.89 1.35
C GLY A 73 12.74 -10.22 0.62
N GLU A 74 11.50 -10.72 0.69
CA GLU A 74 11.04 -11.88 -0.08
C GLU A 74 10.25 -11.45 -1.31
N THR A 75 9.38 -10.42 -1.21
CA THR A 75 8.59 -9.96 -2.35
C THR A 75 9.42 -9.25 -3.43
N GLY A 76 10.56 -8.64 -3.07
CA GLY A 76 11.43 -7.89 -3.97
C GLY A 76 10.95 -6.46 -4.29
N VAL A 77 9.90 -5.97 -3.62
CA VAL A 77 9.35 -4.62 -3.82
C VAL A 77 9.46 -3.82 -2.53
N PHE A 78 10.24 -2.75 -2.55
CA PHE A 78 10.60 -1.97 -1.36
C PHE A 78 9.92 -0.58 -1.33
N GLY A 79 9.25 -0.16 -2.39
CA GLY A 79 8.53 1.11 -2.43
C GLY A 79 8.06 1.50 -3.82
N PHE A 80 7.65 2.76 -3.98
CA PHE A 80 7.10 3.28 -5.23
C PHE A 80 8.11 3.32 -6.39
N GLN A 81 9.39 3.51 -6.08
CA GLN A 81 10.47 3.57 -7.07
C GLN A 81 11.67 2.82 -6.53
N ASP A 82 12.02 1.71 -7.14
CA ASP A 82 13.15 0.90 -6.75
C ASP A 82 14.34 1.09 -7.70
N ARG A 83 15.51 0.63 -7.26
CA ARG A 83 16.78 0.79 -7.94
C ARG A 83 17.13 -0.47 -8.73
N GLU A 84 17.58 -0.29 -9.98
CA GLU A 84 18.16 -1.39 -10.75
C GLU A 84 19.50 -1.84 -10.16
N PRO A 85 19.70 -3.15 -9.89
CA PRO A 85 20.96 -3.66 -9.34
C PRO A 85 22.17 -3.29 -10.19
N GLY A 86 23.22 -2.75 -9.55
CA GLY A 86 24.48 -2.37 -10.24
C GLY A 86 24.33 -1.17 -11.17
N SER A 87 23.24 -0.41 -11.08
CA SER A 87 22.96 0.80 -11.82
C SER A 87 22.48 1.90 -10.89
N TYR A 88 22.44 3.15 -11.38
CA TYR A 88 21.70 4.26 -10.80
C TYR A 88 20.37 4.51 -11.52
N ASP A 89 19.98 3.63 -12.43
CA ASP A 89 18.65 3.66 -12.98
C ASP A 89 17.62 3.21 -11.94
N THR A 90 16.45 3.81 -12.01
CA THR A 90 15.34 3.48 -11.12
C THR A 90 14.13 3.05 -11.94
N TYR A 91 13.28 2.20 -11.36
CA TYR A 91 12.05 1.73 -11.99
C TYR A 91 10.88 1.79 -11.03
N VAL A 92 9.68 1.83 -11.59
CA VAL A 92 8.44 1.67 -10.84
C VAL A 92 8.09 0.19 -10.80
N PRO A 93 7.98 -0.44 -9.63
CA PRO A 93 7.61 -1.85 -9.51
C PRO A 93 6.28 -2.18 -10.17
N MET A 94 6.24 -3.34 -10.81
CA MET A 94 5.07 -3.92 -11.47
C MET A 94 4.82 -5.33 -10.93
N GLY A 95 3.68 -5.92 -11.31
CA GLY A 95 3.31 -7.28 -10.89
C GLY A 95 4.38 -8.35 -11.17
N SER A 96 5.16 -8.18 -12.24
CA SER A 96 6.26 -9.08 -12.60
C SER A 96 7.51 -8.95 -11.72
N HIS A 97 7.59 -7.95 -10.85
CA HIS A 97 8.71 -7.79 -9.91
C HIS A 97 8.42 -8.42 -8.55
N VAL A 98 7.16 -8.86 -8.32
CA VAL A 98 6.81 -9.56 -7.08
C VAL A 98 7.15 -11.03 -7.21
N GLU A 99 8.17 -11.48 -6.49
CA GLU A 99 8.72 -12.82 -6.60
C GLU A 99 7.98 -13.86 -5.74
N ALA A 100 7.23 -13.41 -4.72
CA ALA A 100 6.47 -14.30 -3.84
C ALA A 100 5.07 -14.63 -4.41
N THR A 101 4.58 -15.83 -4.12
CA THR A 101 3.26 -16.31 -4.55
C THR A 101 2.15 -15.58 -3.82
N ARG A 102 1.21 -15.00 -4.55
CA ARG A 102 0.09 -14.23 -3.99
C ARG A 102 -1.07 -15.14 -3.57
N VAL A 103 -1.94 -14.62 -2.73
CA VAL A 103 -3.12 -15.35 -2.21
C VAL A 103 -4.01 -15.91 -3.34
N TRP A 104 -4.28 -15.14 -4.36
CA TRP A 104 -5.11 -15.61 -5.51
C TRP A 104 -4.42 -16.66 -6.39
N ASP A 105 -3.07 -16.69 -6.44
CA ASP A 105 -2.35 -17.76 -7.10
C ASP A 105 -2.57 -19.08 -6.36
N ARG A 106 -2.50 -19.04 -5.01
CA ARG A 106 -2.77 -20.20 -4.14
C ARG A 106 -4.21 -20.70 -4.26
N VAL A 107 -5.17 -19.77 -4.34
CA VAL A 107 -6.58 -20.07 -4.59
C VAL A 107 -6.75 -20.74 -5.96
N THR A 108 -6.09 -20.23 -7.00
CA THR A 108 -6.12 -20.80 -8.35
C THR A 108 -5.45 -22.18 -8.40
N ASP A 109 -4.32 -22.36 -7.73
CA ASP A 109 -3.61 -23.65 -7.61
C ASP A 109 -4.44 -24.70 -6.88
N ALA A 110 -5.27 -24.28 -5.93
CA ALA A 110 -6.27 -25.13 -5.27
C ALA A 110 -7.49 -25.48 -6.18
N GLY A 111 -7.51 -24.96 -7.41
CA GLY A 111 -8.58 -25.21 -8.39
C GLY A 111 -9.83 -24.38 -8.18
N ARG A 112 -9.72 -23.28 -7.44
CA ARG A 112 -10.77 -22.33 -7.10
C ARG A 112 -10.65 -21.05 -7.94
N ASN A 113 -11.71 -20.26 -8.02
CA ASN A 113 -11.81 -19.09 -8.86
C ASN A 113 -11.52 -17.81 -8.07
N ALA A 114 -10.65 -16.94 -8.59
CA ALA A 114 -10.41 -15.62 -8.04
C ALA A 114 -10.83 -14.51 -8.99
N THR A 115 -11.48 -13.47 -8.46
CA THR A 115 -11.74 -12.20 -9.11
C THR A 115 -10.99 -11.10 -8.37
N VAL A 116 -9.99 -10.50 -9.01
CA VAL A 116 -9.06 -9.52 -8.41
C VAL A 116 -9.23 -8.17 -9.08
N MET A 117 -9.54 -7.15 -8.30
CA MET A 117 -9.88 -5.83 -8.83
C MET A 117 -9.11 -4.71 -8.16
N ASN A 118 -8.32 -4.00 -8.93
CA ASN A 118 -7.67 -2.73 -8.55
C ASN A 118 -6.56 -2.83 -7.49
N VAL A 119 -5.97 -3.98 -7.30
CA VAL A 119 -4.84 -4.15 -6.37
C VAL A 119 -3.59 -3.47 -6.94
N PRO A 120 -2.87 -2.65 -6.15
CA PRO A 120 -1.59 -2.07 -6.57
C PRO A 120 -0.53 -3.12 -6.93
N VAL A 121 0.40 -2.74 -7.80
CA VAL A 121 1.55 -3.58 -8.23
C VAL A 121 1.10 -4.94 -8.83
N THR A 122 0.03 -4.93 -9.64
CA THR A 122 -0.47 -6.13 -10.33
C THR A 122 -0.43 -6.02 -11.85
N PHE A 123 0.06 -4.90 -12.41
CA PHE A 123 0.22 -4.76 -13.85
C PHE A 123 1.51 -5.44 -14.35
N PRO A 124 1.49 -6.16 -15.48
CA PRO A 124 0.33 -6.56 -16.28
C PRO A 124 -0.56 -7.59 -15.56
N PRO A 125 -1.88 -7.67 -15.91
CA PRO A 125 -2.79 -8.61 -15.26
C PRO A 125 -2.37 -10.05 -15.51
N GLN A 126 -2.44 -10.89 -14.48
CA GLN A 126 -2.18 -12.32 -14.57
C GLN A 126 -3.27 -13.00 -15.42
N ARG A 127 -2.88 -14.02 -16.19
CA ARG A 127 -3.78 -14.71 -17.12
C ARG A 127 -4.37 -16.00 -16.54
N ASP A 128 -3.79 -16.47 -15.48
CA ASP A 128 -4.17 -17.70 -14.79
C ASP A 128 -5.31 -17.44 -13.79
N VAL A 129 -5.46 -16.18 -13.35
CA VAL A 129 -6.57 -15.73 -12.50
C VAL A 129 -7.82 -15.57 -13.39
N GLN A 130 -8.97 -16.00 -12.87
CA GLN A 130 -10.23 -15.98 -13.63
C GLN A 130 -10.56 -14.58 -14.18
N ARG A 131 -10.45 -13.56 -13.34
CA ARG A 131 -10.60 -12.15 -13.70
C ARG A 131 -9.62 -11.30 -12.90
N MET A 132 -8.90 -10.43 -13.60
CA MET A 132 -8.04 -9.45 -12.94
C MET A 132 -8.11 -8.11 -13.67
N VAL A 133 -8.30 -7.02 -12.90
CA VAL A 133 -7.98 -5.67 -13.34
C VAL A 133 -6.93 -5.07 -12.41
N SER A 134 -5.78 -4.72 -12.98
CA SER A 134 -4.65 -4.15 -12.25
C SER A 134 -4.97 -2.75 -11.72
N GLY A 135 -4.34 -2.40 -10.59
CA GLY A 135 -4.54 -1.13 -9.89
C GLY A 135 -3.83 0.07 -10.51
N PHE A 136 -3.58 1.08 -9.69
CA PHE A 136 -3.00 2.35 -10.11
C PHE A 136 -1.66 2.18 -10.85
N LEU A 137 -1.27 3.18 -11.62
CA LEU A 137 -0.15 3.19 -12.59
C LEU A 137 -0.34 2.27 -13.81
N SER A 138 -1.45 1.59 -13.92
CA SER A 138 -1.77 0.83 -15.13
C SER A 138 -2.13 1.77 -16.31
N PRO A 139 -1.76 1.41 -17.56
CA PRO A 139 -1.88 2.31 -18.70
C PRO A 139 -3.32 2.47 -19.26
N GLY A 140 -4.33 1.93 -18.58
CA GLY A 140 -5.75 1.99 -18.95
C GLY A 140 -6.41 0.61 -18.99
N VAL A 141 -7.72 0.57 -18.80
CA VAL A 141 -8.54 -0.62 -18.56
C VAL A 141 -8.30 -1.72 -19.59
N GLN A 142 -8.30 -1.40 -20.89
CA GLN A 142 -8.11 -2.36 -21.97
C GLN A 142 -6.78 -3.14 -21.93
N LYS A 143 -5.75 -2.60 -21.26
CA LYS A 143 -4.46 -3.27 -21.08
C LYS A 143 -4.30 -3.83 -19.67
N ALA A 144 -5.02 -3.25 -18.72
CA ALA A 144 -4.91 -3.57 -17.31
C ALA A 144 -5.82 -4.73 -16.89
N ALA A 145 -6.73 -5.20 -17.75
CA ALA A 145 -7.69 -6.24 -17.40
C ALA A 145 -7.57 -7.50 -18.24
N HIS A 146 -7.87 -8.64 -17.63
CA HIS A 146 -7.94 -9.98 -18.22
C HIS A 146 -9.12 -10.75 -17.60
N PRO A 147 -9.89 -11.56 -18.40
CA PRO A 147 -9.81 -11.73 -19.84
C PRO A 147 -10.31 -10.51 -20.63
N GLN A 148 -10.18 -10.53 -21.98
CA GLN A 148 -10.59 -9.41 -22.82
C GLN A 148 -12.07 -9.05 -22.67
N SER A 149 -12.95 -10.03 -22.48
CA SER A 149 -14.39 -9.79 -22.23
C SER A 149 -14.64 -9.02 -20.93
N PHE A 150 -13.80 -9.22 -19.91
CA PHE A 150 -13.83 -8.46 -18.67
C PHE A 150 -13.33 -7.03 -18.88
N ALA A 151 -12.25 -6.85 -19.66
CA ALA A 151 -11.74 -5.54 -20.02
C ALA A 151 -12.78 -4.73 -20.82
N ASP A 152 -13.46 -5.36 -21.77
CA ASP A 152 -14.51 -4.73 -22.59
C ASP A 152 -15.71 -4.31 -21.72
N ASP A 153 -16.18 -5.17 -20.80
CA ASP A 153 -17.27 -4.83 -19.88
C ASP A 153 -16.91 -3.67 -18.96
N LEU A 154 -15.72 -3.66 -18.40
CA LEU A 154 -15.25 -2.57 -17.54
C LEU A 154 -15.17 -1.24 -18.31
N ASP A 155 -14.66 -1.25 -19.54
CA ASP A 155 -14.54 -0.07 -20.40
C ASP A 155 -15.91 0.47 -20.83
N ASP A 156 -16.82 -0.41 -21.27
CA ASP A 156 -18.20 -0.08 -21.64
C ASP A 156 -18.98 0.55 -20.46
N ASN A 157 -18.64 0.18 -19.23
CA ASN A 157 -19.24 0.72 -18.00
C ASN A 157 -18.42 1.87 -17.37
N ASN A 158 -17.45 2.42 -18.08
CA ASN A 158 -16.63 3.55 -17.66
C ASN A 158 -15.90 3.34 -16.32
N TYR A 159 -15.39 2.13 -16.09
CA TYR A 159 -14.56 1.82 -14.93
C TYR A 159 -13.33 2.75 -14.89
N ARG A 160 -12.97 3.19 -13.70
CA ARG A 160 -11.80 4.03 -13.47
C ARG A 160 -10.79 3.33 -12.57
N ILE A 161 -9.56 3.21 -13.05
CA ILE A 161 -8.47 2.59 -12.29
C ILE A 161 -8.08 3.46 -11.09
N ASP A 162 -8.05 4.78 -11.25
CA ASP A 162 -7.67 5.71 -10.18
C ASP A 162 -8.35 7.08 -10.35
N ALA A 163 -8.38 7.86 -9.26
CA ALA A 163 -8.77 9.26 -9.30
C ALA A 163 -7.64 10.12 -9.88
N ASP A 164 -8.00 11.27 -10.46
CA ASP A 164 -7.00 12.22 -10.98
C ASP A 164 -6.39 13.04 -9.83
N ALA A 165 -5.28 12.55 -9.27
CA ALA A 165 -4.55 13.21 -8.20
C ALA A 165 -4.07 14.63 -8.55
N LYS A 166 -3.94 14.99 -9.86
CA LYS A 166 -3.54 16.34 -10.28
C LYS A 166 -4.58 17.39 -9.91
N LEU A 167 -5.85 17.00 -9.81
CA LEU A 167 -6.92 17.88 -9.35
C LEU A 167 -6.75 18.22 -7.86
N GLY A 168 -6.22 17.29 -7.06
CA GLY A 168 -5.91 17.51 -5.65
C GLY A 168 -4.77 18.52 -5.40
N HIS A 169 -3.96 18.82 -6.40
CA HIS A 169 -2.90 19.84 -6.30
C HIS A 169 -3.41 21.28 -6.45
N GLN A 170 -4.69 21.48 -6.82
CA GLN A 170 -5.29 22.79 -6.90
C GLN A 170 -5.67 23.30 -5.50
N ASP A 171 -5.70 24.65 -5.32
CA ASP A 171 -6.16 25.24 -4.05
C ASP A 171 -7.64 24.94 -3.79
N ASP A 172 -8.48 25.04 -4.82
CA ASP A 172 -9.89 24.61 -4.78
C ASP A 172 -9.98 23.10 -5.03
N LYS A 173 -10.35 22.32 -4.01
CA LYS A 173 -10.47 20.87 -4.05
C LYS A 173 -11.80 20.36 -4.64
N SER A 174 -12.76 21.23 -4.98
CA SER A 174 -14.10 20.81 -5.40
C SER A 174 -14.08 19.85 -6.59
N ALA A 175 -13.25 20.12 -7.61
CA ALA A 175 -13.13 19.25 -8.78
C ALA A 175 -12.47 17.89 -8.43
N PHE A 176 -11.54 17.87 -7.47
CA PHE A 176 -10.93 16.66 -6.97
C PHE A 176 -11.96 15.79 -6.23
N ILE A 177 -12.73 16.39 -5.32
CA ILE A 177 -13.76 15.71 -4.53
C ILE A 177 -14.81 15.08 -5.46
N GLU A 178 -15.29 15.82 -6.45
CA GLU A 178 -16.22 15.28 -7.46
C GLU A 178 -15.61 14.11 -8.24
N ASN A 179 -14.34 14.22 -8.65
CA ASN A 179 -13.63 13.17 -9.36
C ASN A 179 -13.45 11.92 -8.48
N ALA A 180 -13.14 12.09 -7.19
CA ALA A 180 -13.01 11.01 -6.21
C ALA A 180 -14.33 10.25 -6.04
N HIS A 181 -15.45 10.95 -5.81
CA HIS A 181 -16.78 10.34 -5.72
C HIS A 181 -17.18 9.60 -7.00
N GLN A 182 -16.92 10.17 -8.17
CA GLN A 182 -17.20 9.49 -9.44
C GLN A 182 -16.34 8.22 -9.61
N THR A 183 -15.08 8.24 -9.21
CA THR A 183 -14.18 7.09 -9.29
C THR A 183 -14.61 6.00 -8.31
N LEU A 184 -14.90 6.38 -7.07
CA LEU A 184 -15.45 5.48 -6.04
C LEU A 184 -16.72 4.79 -6.52
N LYS A 185 -17.68 5.57 -7.06
CA LYS A 185 -18.95 5.04 -7.59
C LYS A 185 -18.74 4.03 -8.72
N ARG A 186 -17.85 4.32 -9.68
CA ARG A 186 -17.59 3.41 -10.81
C ARG A 186 -16.94 2.11 -10.35
N ARG A 187 -16.13 2.17 -9.32
CA ARG A 187 -15.51 1.01 -8.71
C ARG A 187 -16.52 0.16 -7.95
N TYR A 188 -17.33 0.79 -7.10
CA TYR A 188 -18.43 0.12 -6.41
C TYR A 188 -19.39 -0.58 -7.38
N GLU A 189 -19.84 0.10 -8.45
CA GLU A 189 -20.74 -0.47 -9.48
C GLU A 189 -20.11 -1.70 -10.16
N ALA A 190 -18.79 -1.69 -10.36
CA ALA A 190 -18.07 -2.85 -10.89
C ALA A 190 -17.96 -3.96 -9.86
N PHE A 191 -17.57 -3.67 -8.61
CA PHE A 191 -17.47 -4.67 -7.54
C PHE A 191 -18.82 -5.37 -7.34
N LYS A 192 -19.90 -4.62 -7.17
CA LYS A 192 -21.26 -5.17 -7.02
C LYS A 192 -21.63 -6.11 -8.17
N ARG A 193 -21.39 -5.67 -9.42
CA ARG A 193 -21.68 -6.49 -10.61
C ARG A 193 -20.96 -7.84 -10.59
N TYR A 194 -19.70 -7.89 -10.16
CA TYR A 194 -18.93 -9.12 -10.15
C TYR A 194 -19.13 -9.96 -8.90
N ILE A 195 -19.46 -9.36 -7.76
CA ILE A 195 -19.94 -10.07 -6.57
C ILE A 195 -21.25 -10.79 -6.89
N GLU A 196 -22.21 -10.11 -7.50
CA GLU A 196 -23.52 -10.67 -7.85
C GLU A 196 -23.50 -11.76 -8.95
N GLN A 197 -22.38 -11.93 -9.69
CA GLN A 197 -22.22 -13.04 -10.64
C GLN A 197 -22.07 -14.39 -9.94
N ASP A 198 -21.62 -14.38 -8.68
CA ASP A 198 -21.54 -15.55 -7.81
C ASP A 198 -20.80 -16.76 -8.44
N ASP A 199 -19.74 -16.47 -9.21
CA ASP A 199 -18.92 -17.47 -9.91
C ASP A 199 -17.45 -17.43 -9.48
N TRP A 200 -17.17 -16.90 -8.30
CA TRP A 200 -15.86 -16.74 -7.68
C TRP A 200 -15.84 -17.40 -6.29
N ASP A 201 -14.66 -17.79 -5.83
CA ASP A 201 -14.39 -18.28 -4.47
C ASP A 201 -13.64 -17.24 -3.64
N LEU A 202 -12.74 -16.45 -4.28
CA LEU A 202 -12.11 -15.27 -3.71
C LEU A 202 -12.51 -14.04 -4.54
N PHE A 203 -13.18 -13.07 -3.90
CA PHE A 203 -13.30 -11.73 -4.44
C PHE A 203 -12.31 -10.82 -3.71
N PHE A 204 -11.39 -10.17 -4.43
CA PHE A 204 -10.38 -9.29 -3.85
C PHE A 204 -10.44 -7.93 -4.54
N GLY A 205 -11.02 -6.92 -3.90
CA GLY A 205 -11.23 -5.59 -4.45
C GLY A 205 -10.63 -4.48 -3.60
N VAL A 206 -9.99 -3.46 -4.22
CA VAL A 206 -9.37 -2.35 -3.49
C VAL A 206 -9.98 -1.00 -3.87
N PHE A 207 -10.44 -0.27 -2.87
CA PHE A 207 -10.83 1.13 -2.95
C PHE A 207 -9.61 2.05 -2.74
N MET A 208 -8.80 2.23 -3.79
CA MET A 208 -7.61 3.11 -3.78
C MET A 208 -7.95 4.59 -3.60
N THR A 209 -9.20 4.98 -3.83
CA THR A 209 -9.64 6.38 -3.80
C THR A 209 -9.60 6.97 -2.39
N THR A 210 -9.68 6.13 -1.36
CA THR A 210 -9.57 6.51 0.06
C THR A 210 -8.20 7.13 0.35
N ASP A 211 -7.10 6.50 -0.08
CA ASP A 211 -5.75 7.05 0.01
C ASP A 211 -5.64 8.42 -0.67
N ARG A 212 -6.21 8.53 -1.88
CA ARG A 212 -6.19 9.81 -2.61
C ARG A 212 -6.87 10.93 -1.85
N VAL A 213 -8.02 10.65 -1.24
CA VAL A 213 -8.77 11.62 -0.42
C VAL A 213 -7.98 11.98 0.83
N ASN A 214 -7.40 11.00 1.50
CA ASN A 214 -6.57 11.21 2.68
C ASN A 214 -5.37 12.12 2.39
N HIS A 215 -4.67 11.93 1.28
CA HIS A 215 -3.54 12.76 0.92
C HIS A 215 -3.85 14.26 0.79
N PHE A 216 -5.08 14.63 0.41
CA PHE A 216 -5.41 16.00 0.11
C PHE A 216 -6.40 16.66 1.08
N LEU A 217 -7.07 15.88 1.94
CA LEU A 217 -8.14 16.37 2.81
C LEU A 217 -8.02 15.91 4.27
N PHE A 218 -7.07 15.03 4.63
CA PHE A 218 -7.00 14.47 5.98
C PHE A 218 -6.81 15.53 7.08
N LYS A 219 -5.97 16.53 6.83
CA LYS A 219 -5.75 17.63 7.78
C LYS A 219 -6.98 18.53 7.90
N ASP A 220 -7.74 18.70 6.81
CA ASP A 220 -9.03 19.42 6.88
C ASP A 220 -9.99 18.71 7.84
N TYR A 221 -10.05 17.38 7.78
CA TYR A 221 -10.81 16.58 8.76
C TYR A 221 -10.26 16.76 10.18
N ALA A 222 -8.97 16.59 10.39
CA ALA A 222 -8.36 16.58 11.71
C ALA A 222 -8.41 17.96 12.43
N GLU A 223 -8.49 19.07 11.69
CA GLU A 223 -8.45 20.44 12.21
C GLU A 223 -9.77 21.23 11.99
N ASP A 224 -10.88 20.55 11.64
CA ASP A 224 -12.15 21.20 11.28
C ASP A 224 -11.97 22.25 10.16
N GLY A 225 -11.16 21.93 9.16
CA GLY A 225 -10.82 22.81 8.03
C GLY A 225 -11.92 22.95 7.00
N THR A 226 -11.57 23.57 5.86
CA THR A 226 -12.54 23.96 4.82
C THR A 226 -13.32 22.78 4.22
N TYR A 227 -12.68 21.61 4.08
CA TYR A 227 -13.23 20.43 3.43
C TYR A 227 -13.53 19.28 4.40
N SER A 228 -13.66 19.58 5.70
CA SER A 228 -13.93 18.57 6.72
C SER A 228 -15.27 17.84 6.51
N GLU A 229 -16.31 18.57 6.14
CA GLU A 229 -17.65 17.99 5.87
C GLU A 229 -17.64 17.13 4.62
N GLU A 230 -16.99 17.59 3.54
CA GLU A 230 -16.84 16.83 2.29
C GLU A 230 -15.99 15.57 2.47
N PHE A 231 -14.98 15.61 3.35
CA PHE A 231 -14.21 14.44 3.73
C PHE A 231 -15.09 13.38 4.41
N LEU A 232 -15.86 13.77 5.42
CA LEU A 232 -16.78 12.85 6.11
C LEU A 232 -17.90 12.35 5.20
N GLU A 233 -18.42 13.17 4.30
CA GLU A 233 -19.42 12.74 3.30
C GLU A 233 -18.86 11.72 2.31
N PHE A 234 -17.60 11.87 1.91
CA PHE A 234 -16.93 10.86 1.09
C PHE A 234 -16.85 9.52 1.83
N TYR A 235 -16.48 9.51 3.10
CA TYR A 235 -16.39 8.30 3.90
C TYR A 235 -17.76 7.69 4.23
N ARG A 236 -18.79 8.50 4.43
CA ARG A 236 -20.17 7.98 4.53
C ARG A 236 -20.57 7.23 3.26
N THR A 237 -20.19 7.75 2.09
CA THR A 237 -20.41 7.06 0.82
C THR A 237 -19.61 5.76 0.70
N VAL A 238 -18.37 5.72 1.21
CA VAL A 238 -17.57 4.48 1.27
C VAL A 238 -18.25 3.43 2.14
N ASP A 239 -18.71 3.83 3.33
CA ASP A 239 -19.40 2.96 4.28
C ASP A 239 -20.71 2.41 3.71
N GLU A 240 -21.55 3.27 3.09
CA GLU A 240 -22.77 2.85 2.40
C GLU A 240 -22.49 1.81 1.31
N TYR A 241 -21.42 1.99 0.53
CA TYR A 241 -21.08 1.06 -0.53
C TYR A 241 -20.55 -0.28 0.02
N ILE A 242 -19.76 -0.26 1.09
CA ILE A 242 -19.30 -1.49 1.74
C ILE A 242 -20.48 -2.24 2.36
N GLY A 243 -21.40 -1.54 3.02
CA GLY A 243 -22.62 -2.14 3.58
C GLY A 243 -23.49 -2.80 2.50
N ASP A 244 -23.72 -2.12 1.37
CA ASP A 244 -24.50 -2.67 0.25
C ASP A 244 -23.79 -3.87 -0.44
N LEU A 245 -22.45 -3.87 -0.51
CA LEU A 245 -21.69 -5.01 -0.99
C LEU A 245 -21.81 -6.19 -0.01
N HIS A 246 -21.67 -5.96 1.29
CA HIS A 246 -21.85 -6.95 2.35
C HIS A 246 -23.25 -7.59 2.29
N ASP A 247 -24.30 -6.77 2.21
CA ASP A 247 -25.70 -7.24 2.07
C ASP A 247 -25.92 -8.07 0.78
N SER A 248 -25.05 -7.93 -0.20
CA SER A 248 -25.11 -8.65 -1.48
C SER A 248 -24.33 -9.97 -1.47
N LEU A 249 -23.55 -10.23 -0.41
CA LEU A 249 -22.78 -11.48 -0.28
C LEU A 249 -23.71 -12.67 0.06
N PRO A 250 -23.45 -13.86 -0.50
CA PRO A 250 -24.07 -15.09 -0.05
C PRO A 250 -23.73 -15.42 1.42
N GLU A 251 -24.60 -16.19 2.09
CA GLU A 251 -24.44 -16.57 3.52
C GLU A 251 -23.16 -17.39 3.85
N ASP A 252 -22.53 -17.99 2.84
CA ASP A 252 -21.31 -18.80 2.95
C ASP A 252 -20.02 -18.00 2.65
N VAL A 253 -20.10 -16.67 2.57
CA VAL A 253 -18.98 -15.78 2.27
C VAL A 253 -18.61 -14.98 3.51
N THR A 254 -17.37 -15.09 3.98
CA THR A 254 -16.81 -14.21 5.00
C THR A 254 -16.29 -12.93 4.36
N LEU A 255 -16.69 -11.77 4.90
CA LEU A 255 -16.13 -10.48 4.51
C LEU A 255 -14.90 -10.12 5.36
N VAL A 256 -13.82 -9.72 4.70
CA VAL A 256 -12.64 -9.12 5.35
C VAL A 256 -12.44 -7.72 4.78
N VAL A 257 -12.34 -6.72 5.65
CA VAL A 257 -12.03 -5.33 5.27
C VAL A 257 -10.70 -4.93 5.91
N ALA A 258 -9.73 -4.47 5.11
CA ALA A 258 -8.45 -4.03 5.65
C ALA A 258 -7.87 -2.85 4.88
N SER A 259 -7.04 -2.04 5.56
CA SER A 259 -6.14 -1.08 4.93
C SER A 259 -4.70 -1.58 4.99
N ASP A 260 -3.89 -1.10 4.06
CA ASP A 260 -2.48 -1.46 3.94
C ASP A 260 -1.55 -0.61 4.83
N HIS A 261 -2.01 0.54 5.26
CA HIS A 261 -1.35 1.42 6.24
C HIS A 261 -2.37 2.36 6.88
N GLY A 262 -1.96 3.01 7.97
CA GLY A 262 -2.72 4.09 8.57
C GLY A 262 -2.49 5.43 7.88
N PHE A 263 -3.07 6.49 8.43
CA PHE A 263 -2.95 7.85 7.91
C PHE A 263 -2.96 8.89 9.04
N THR A 264 -2.25 10.00 8.82
CA THR A 264 -2.19 11.11 9.76
C THR A 264 -2.02 12.45 9.03
N SER A 265 -2.19 13.56 9.75
CA SER A 265 -1.97 14.91 9.21
C SER A 265 -0.51 15.12 8.83
N LEU A 266 -0.28 15.83 7.74
CA LEU A 266 1.04 16.24 7.26
C LEU A 266 1.29 17.70 7.61
N ASP A 267 2.43 17.96 8.30
CA ASP A 267 2.90 19.31 8.62
C ASP A 267 4.05 19.74 7.72
N TYR A 268 5.01 18.84 7.47
CA TYR A 268 6.22 19.14 6.72
C TYR A 268 6.61 18.00 5.77
N GLU A 269 6.91 18.36 4.54
CA GLU A 269 7.69 17.50 3.64
C GLU A 269 9.18 17.64 4.00
N VAL A 270 9.89 16.50 4.12
CA VAL A 270 11.32 16.45 4.44
C VAL A 270 12.08 16.03 3.18
N HIS A 271 12.86 16.94 2.60
CA HIS A 271 13.66 16.68 1.39
C HIS A 271 14.95 15.96 1.76
N CYS A 272 14.92 14.63 1.82
CA CYS A 272 16.01 13.79 2.32
C CYS A 272 17.33 13.99 1.56
N ASN A 273 17.30 14.04 0.23
CA ASN A 273 18.52 14.23 -0.55
C ASN A 273 19.11 15.65 -0.39
N THR A 274 18.27 16.66 -0.18
CA THR A 274 18.74 18.01 0.18
C THR A 274 19.40 18.01 1.56
N TRP A 275 18.84 17.28 2.53
CA TRP A 275 19.45 17.14 3.84
C TRP A 275 20.79 16.40 3.76
N LEU A 276 20.86 15.30 3.01
CA LEU A 276 22.11 14.57 2.76
C LEU A 276 23.19 15.46 2.12
N GLU A 277 22.82 16.28 1.14
CA GLU A 277 23.73 17.22 0.49
C GLU A 277 24.26 18.26 1.47
N GLN A 278 23.39 18.93 2.25
CA GLN A 278 23.77 19.96 3.23
C GLN A 278 24.63 19.43 4.36
N ASN A 279 24.55 18.11 4.66
CA ASN A 279 25.36 17.47 5.70
C ASN A 279 26.58 16.70 5.15
N GLY A 280 26.86 16.81 3.85
CA GLY A 280 28.07 16.25 3.23
C GLY A 280 28.03 14.74 2.97
N TRP A 281 26.84 14.14 2.97
CA TRP A 281 26.61 12.76 2.60
C TRP A 281 26.44 12.57 1.10
N LEU A 282 25.87 13.55 0.42
CA LEU A 282 25.55 13.54 -1.00
C LEU A 282 26.19 14.75 -1.70
N SER A 283 26.66 14.55 -2.91
CA SER A 283 27.08 15.62 -3.82
C SER A 283 26.67 15.24 -5.25
N TYR A 284 26.61 16.24 -6.12
CA TYR A 284 26.22 16.06 -7.51
C TYR A 284 27.38 16.42 -8.44
N GLN A 285 27.35 15.86 -9.66
CA GLN A 285 28.40 16.08 -10.66
C GLN A 285 28.42 17.53 -11.19
N ASP A 286 27.21 18.12 -11.28
CA ASP A 286 27.02 19.53 -11.65
C ASP A 286 25.74 20.10 -11.02
N ASP A 287 25.46 21.39 -11.28
CA ASP A 287 24.32 22.09 -10.68
C ASP A 287 22.95 21.71 -11.33
N ASP A 288 22.96 21.06 -12.49
CA ASP A 288 21.75 20.63 -13.22
C ASP A 288 21.55 19.13 -13.03
N HIS A 289 20.91 18.76 -11.92
CA HIS A 289 20.68 17.37 -11.52
C HIS A 289 19.21 17.12 -11.18
N ASP A 290 18.68 15.96 -11.56
CA ASP A 290 17.31 15.54 -11.26
C ASP A 290 17.13 14.03 -11.07
N SER A 291 18.22 13.27 -11.15
CA SER A 291 18.18 11.79 -11.07
C SER A 291 19.29 11.23 -10.17
N LEU A 292 19.13 9.99 -9.76
CA LEU A 292 20.18 9.24 -9.03
C LEU A 292 21.47 9.13 -9.85
N GLY A 293 21.37 9.10 -11.19
CA GLY A 293 22.52 9.07 -12.09
C GLY A 293 23.45 10.28 -12.01
N ASP A 294 22.98 11.40 -11.45
CA ASP A 294 23.73 12.67 -11.38
C ASP A 294 24.58 12.81 -10.11
N ILE A 295 24.50 11.84 -9.17
CA ILE A 295 25.32 11.92 -7.96
C ILE A 295 26.82 11.81 -8.28
N ALA A 296 27.65 12.55 -7.56
CA ALA A 296 29.09 12.52 -7.72
C ALA A 296 29.73 11.30 -7.05
N SER A 297 30.97 10.97 -7.46
CA SER A 297 31.68 9.78 -6.99
C SER A 297 32.08 9.84 -5.51
N GLU A 298 32.10 11.01 -4.90
CA GLU A 298 32.38 11.20 -3.46
C GLU A 298 31.14 11.08 -2.57
N SER A 299 29.95 10.93 -3.15
CA SER A 299 28.72 10.71 -2.39
C SER A 299 28.78 9.42 -1.57
N LYS A 300 28.52 9.51 -0.26
CA LYS A 300 28.51 8.36 0.66
C LYS A 300 27.15 7.70 0.79
N ALA A 301 26.08 8.47 0.61
CA ALA A 301 24.71 7.98 0.72
C ALA A 301 23.74 8.76 -0.17
N TYR A 302 22.61 8.16 -0.47
CA TYR A 302 21.47 8.76 -1.17
C TYR A 302 20.16 8.17 -0.63
N SER A 303 19.03 8.83 -0.93
CA SER A 303 17.72 8.38 -0.48
C SER A 303 16.75 8.16 -1.65
N LEU A 304 15.87 7.14 -1.54
CA LEU A 304 14.69 6.91 -2.37
C LEU A 304 13.43 6.96 -1.52
N ILE A 305 12.30 7.33 -2.12
CA ILE A 305 11.00 7.39 -1.42
C ILE A 305 10.46 6.00 -1.08
N PRO A 306 9.75 5.86 0.06
CA PRO A 306 9.67 6.80 1.18
C PRO A 306 10.80 6.54 2.19
N GLY A 307 11.59 7.54 2.54
CA GLY A 307 12.55 7.46 3.65
C GLY A 307 13.54 6.30 3.64
N ARG A 308 13.89 5.78 2.45
CA ARG A 308 14.82 4.67 2.26
C ARG A 308 16.20 5.21 1.91
N PHE A 309 17.20 4.86 2.72
CA PHE A 309 18.56 5.34 2.57
C PHE A 309 19.51 4.22 2.16
N PHE A 310 20.37 4.53 1.23
CA PHE A 310 21.36 3.61 0.67
C PHE A 310 22.77 4.18 0.88
N ILE A 311 23.67 3.38 1.41
CA ILE A 311 25.10 3.68 1.42
C ILE A 311 25.62 3.47 0.00
N ASN A 312 26.38 4.41 -0.54
CA ASN A 312 26.96 4.33 -1.88
C ASN A 312 28.19 3.42 -1.83
N LEU A 313 27.97 2.09 -1.85
CA LEU A 313 28.92 1.03 -1.50
C LEU A 313 29.77 0.63 -2.69
N GLU A 314 31.11 0.51 -2.50
CA GLU A 314 32.01 -0.07 -3.50
C GLU A 314 31.60 -1.50 -3.86
N GLY A 315 31.64 -1.79 -5.16
CA GLY A 315 31.27 -3.12 -5.69
C GLY A 315 29.77 -3.36 -5.85
N ARG A 316 28.89 -2.64 -5.13
CA ARG A 316 27.44 -2.67 -5.29
C ARG A 316 26.96 -1.55 -6.22
N ASP A 317 27.43 -0.36 -5.99
CA ASP A 317 26.99 0.84 -6.71
C ASP A 317 28.02 1.26 -7.79
N PRO A 318 27.59 1.79 -8.96
CA PRO A 318 28.49 2.07 -10.08
C PRO A 318 29.65 3.03 -9.76
N ARG A 319 29.42 3.97 -8.85
CA ARG A 319 30.41 4.91 -8.34
C ARG A 319 30.45 4.87 -6.82
N GLY A 320 30.38 3.66 -6.25
CA GLY A 320 30.45 3.46 -4.80
C GLY A 320 31.71 4.06 -4.21
N SER A 321 31.57 4.83 -3.14
CA SER A 321 32.68 5.53 -2.48
C SER A 321 33.02 4.95 -1.11
N VAL A 322 32.12 4.17 -0.53
CA VAL A 322 32.29 3.56 0.80
C VAL A 322 32.84 2.16 0.63
N PRO A 323 34.08 1.87 1.13
CA PRO A 323 34.61 0.51 1.14
C PRO A 323 33.77 -0.43 2.01
N GLU A 324 33.77 -1.73 1.65
CA GLU A 324 32.99 -2.75 2.38
C GLU A 324 33.36 -2.84 3.87
N ASP A 325 34.63 -2.66 4.20
CA ASP A 325 35.13 -2.69 5.58
C ASP A 325 34.77 -1.44 6.41
N GLU A 326 34.31 -0.36 5.78
CA GLU A 326 33.80 0.85 6.43
C GLU A 326 32.27 0.92 6.46
N TYR A 327 31.57 -0.01 5.79
CA TYR A 327 30.12 0.03 5.57
C TYR A 327 29.33 0.17 6.87
N GLU A 328 29.55 -0.70 7.86
CA GLU A 328 28.80 -0.66 9.12
C GLU A 328 29.03 0.65 9.88
N GLN A 329 30.28 1.14 9.91
CA GLN A 329 30.59 2.41 10.58
C GLN A 329 29.85 3.58 9.91
N VAL A 330 29.91 3.66 8.58
CA VAL A 330 29.27 4.76 7.81
C VAL A 330 27.74 4.69 7.93
N ARG A 331 27.15 3.49 7.90
CA ARG A 331 25.73 3.28 8.10
C ARG A 331 25.29 3.72 9.51
N ASP A 332 26.04 3.36 10.55
CA ASP A 332 25.72 3.70 11.94
C ASP A 332 25.88 5.21 12.21
N GLU A 333 26.85 5.88 11.56
CA GLU A 333 26.98 7.34 11.57
C GLU A 333 25.73 7.99 10.97
N LEU A 334 25.32 7.55 9.77
CA LEU A 334 24.13 8.09 9.10
C LEU A 334 22.85 7.82 9.94
N LYS A 335 22.70 6.59 10.49
CA LYS A 335 21.60 6.25 11.39
C LYS A 335 21.50 7.23 12.55
N SER A 336 22.61 7.47 13.22
CA SER A 336 22.66 8.38 14.39
C SER A 336 22.28 9.81 14.03
N GLU A 337 22.68 10.31 12.86
CA GLU A 337 22.31 11.65 12.39
C GLU A 337 20.82 11.74 12.00
N LEU A 338 20.25 10.69 11.38
CA LEU A 338 18.83 10.60 11.06
C LEU A 338 17.96 10.55 12.33
N GLU A 339 18.38 9.79 13.34
CA GLU A 339 17.71 9.73 14.66
C GLU A 339 17.77 11.06 15.44
N ALA A 340 18.77 11.89 15.15
CA ALA A 340 18.96 13.20 15.77
C ALA A 340 18.26 14.34 15.00
N LEU A 341 17.77 14.09 13.78
CA LEU A 341 17.17 15.12 12.92
C LEU A 341 15.89 15.68 13.58
N GLU A 342 15.87 17.00 13.76
CA GLU A 342 14.73 17.74 14.29
C GLU A 342 14.07 18.60 13.23
N GLY A 343 12.75 18.62 13.23
CA GLY A 343 11.94 19.48 12.38
C GLY A 343 11.84 20.92 12.87
N PRO A 344 11.22 21.82 12.09
CA PRO A 344 11.06 23.23 12.45
C PRO A 344 10.25 23.46 13.74
N ASN A 345 9.43 22.51 14.13
CA ASN A 345 8.64 22.52 15.37
C ASN A 345 9.41 21.99 16.59
N GLY A 346 10.67 21.55 16.42
CA GLY A 346 11.50 20.97 17.47
C GLY A 346 11.19 19.50 17.79
N ASN A 347 10.29 18.86 17.04
CA ASN A 347 10.04 17.43 17.15
C ASN A 347 11.07 16.65 16.33
N LYS A 348 11.38 15.42 16.75
CA LYS A 348 12.19 14.51 15.93
C LYS A 348 11.44 14.12 14.67
N VAL A 349 12.16 14.08 13.55
CA VAL A 349 11.61 13.64 12.26
C VAL A 349 11.42 12.12 12.25
N ALA A 350 12.37 11.37 12.78
CA ALA A 350 12.31 9.93 12.88
C ALA A 350 11.64 9.49 14.19
N ASP A 351 10.60 8.66 14.09
CA ASP A 351 10.13 7.83 15.19
C ASP A 351 11.14 6.69 15.42
N ARG A 352 11.47 5.98 14.34
CA ARG A 352 12.47 4.92 14.32
C ARG A 352 13.33 4.99 13.07
N VAL A 353 14.60 4.59 13.17
CA VAL A 353 15.47 4.29 12.03
C VAL A 353 15.87 2.83 12.12
N VAL A 354 15.37 2.02 11.22
CA VAL A 354 15.63 0.58 11.18
C VAL A 354 16.72 0.25 10.16
N THR A 355 17.57 -0.71 10.50
CA THR A 355 18.58 -1.24 9.57
C THR A 355 17.95 -2.25 8.64
N LYS A 356 18.65 -2.54 7.54
CA LYS A 356 18.28 -3.56 6.57
C LYS A 356 17.99 -4.90 7.28
N GLU A 357 18.88 -5.34 8.16
CA GLU A 357 18.81 -6.62 8.85
C GLU A 357 17.67 -6.70 9.88
N GLU A 358 17.20 -5.54 10.40
CA GLU A 358 16.05 -5.45 11.29
C GLU A 358 14.72 -5.53 10.51
N ALA A 359 14.68 -5.00 9.28
CA ALA A 359 13.44 -4.84 8.52
C ALA A 359 13.22 -5.91 7.44
N PHE A 360 14.29 -6.47 6.86
CA PHE A 360 14.18 -7.29 5.66
C PHE A 360 14.96 -8.59 5.77
N HIS A 361 14.32 -9.66 5.30
CA HIS A 361 14.97 -10.97 5.13
C HIS A 361 14.28 -11.71 3.98
N GLY A 362 15.00 -12.58 3.31
CA GLY A 362 14.51 -13.36 2.18
C GLY A 362 15.43 -13.32 0.97
N ALA A 363 14.99 -13.90 -0.13
CA ALA A 363 15.79 -14.08 -1.33
C ALA A 363 16.18 -12.75 -2.02
N GLN A 364 15.41 -11.69 -1.80
CA GLN A 364 15.59 -10.37 -2.42
C GLN A 364 16.18 -9.32 -1.46
N ASP A 365 16.60 -9.70 -0.26
CA ASP A 365 17.13 -8.77 0.76
C ASP A 365 18.37 -7.99 0.28
N HIS A 366 19.11 -8.53 -0.69
CA HIS A 366 20.24 -7.87 -1.31
C HIS A 366 19.90 -6.59 -2.07
N LEU A 367 18.61 -6.39 -2.43
CA LEU A 367 18.08 -5.18 -3.07
C LEU A 367 17.64 -4.11 -2.06
N ALA A 368 17.47 -4.50 -0.80
CA ALA A 368 16.92 -3.67 0.26
C ALA A 368 17.74 -2.39 0.52
N PRO A 369 17.10 -1.31 0.99
CA PRO A 369 17.79 -0.14 1.51
C PRO A 369 18.61 -0.50 2.75
N ASP A 370 19.69 0.23 2.99
CA ASP A 370 20.57 0.00 4.14
C ASP A 370 19.95 0.51 5.46
N LEU A 371 19.13 1.57 5.36
CA LEU A 371 18.33 2.12 6.45
C LEU A 371 16.95 2.53 5.93
N VAL A 372 15.94 2.40 6.78
CA VAL A 372 14.61 2.97 6.56
C VAL A 372 14.21 3.84 7.75
N VAL A 373 13.76 5.05 7.47
CA VAL A 373 13.21 5.95 8.47
C VAL A 373 11.69 5.80 8.49
N ILE A 374 11.15 5.39 9.63
CA ILE A 374 9.73 5.50 9.94
C ILE A 374 9.54 6.88 10.55
N PRO A 375 8.80 7.79 9.90
CA PRO A 375 8.68 9.15 10.36
C PRO A 375 7.76 9.27 11.57
N THR A 376 8.05 10.25 12.42
CA THR A 376 7.06 10.76 13.37
C THR A 376 5.89 11.39 12.60
N HIS A 377 4.67 11.26 13.12
CA HIS A 377 3.48 11.87 12.52
C HIS A 377 3.71 13.37 12.24
N GLY A 378 3.31 13.81 11.09
CA GLY A 378 3.50 15.17 10.60
C GLY A 378 4.69 15.37 9.65
N PHE A 379 5.57 14.37 9.48
CA PHE A 379 6.75 14.45 8.59
C PHE A 379 6.69 13.43 7.46
N ASP A 380 6.54 13.89 6.22
CA ASP A 380 6.57 13.02 5.03
C ASP A 380 7.92 13.10 4.33
N LEU A 381 8.61 11.97 4.17
CA LEU A 381 9.97 11.87 3.65
C LEU A 381 9.99 11.81 2.12
N LYS A 382 10.50 12.87 1.50
CA LYS A 382 10.65 13.02 0.04
C LYS A 382 12.11 12.84 -0.38
N SER A 383 12.33 12.10 -1.45
CA SER A 383 13.68 11.74 -1.90
C SER A 383 13.91 12.09 -3.37
N GLY A 384 13.41 13.25 -3.82
CA GLY A 384 13.73 13.79 -5.13
C GLY A 384 15.21 14.17 -5.23
N PHE A 385 15.76 14.10 -6.44
CA PHE A 385 17.16 14.50 -6.74
C PHE A 385 17.28 15.91 -7.22
N LYS A 386 16.18 16.60 -7.50
CA LYS A 386 16.18 18.02 -7.78
C LYS A 386 16.37 18.79 -6.47
N GLY A 387 17.40 19.61 -6.41
CA GLY A 387 17.74 20.37 -5.21
C GLY A 387 16.61 21.29 -4.74
N HIS A 388 16.49 21.43 -3.44
CA HIS A 388 15.61 22.38 -2.78
C HIS A 388 16.43 23.34 -1.93
N ASP A 389 15.96 24.60 -1.77
CA ASP A 389 16.63 25.59 -0.92
C ASP A 389 16.61 25.18 0.56
N ASN A 390 15.55 24.47 0.98
CA ASN A 390 15.30 24.07 2.37
C ASN A 390 15.06 22.57 2.49
N VAL A 391 15.52 22.00 3.60
CA VAL A 391 15.24 20.59 3.98
C VAL A 391 13.75 20.38 4.24
N PHE A 392 13.08 21.35 4.84
CA PHE A 392 11.67 21.28 5.17
C PHE A 392 10.84 22.18 4.27
N GLY A 393 9.76 21.62 3.76
CA GLY A 393 8.82 22.30 2.88
C GLY A 393 7.38 21.96 3.20
N THR A 394 6.47 22.55 2.44
CA THR A 394 5.05 22.22 2.42
C THR A 394 4.60 22.08 0.98
N GLY A 395 3.69 21.16 0.73
CA GLY A 395 3.13 20.91 -0.60
C GLY A 395 1.60 21.01 -0.60
N PRO A 396 0.95 20.60 -1.70
CA PRO A 396 -0.50 20.56 -1.81
C PRO A 396 -1.15 19.41 -1.05
N ARG A 397 -0.36 18.41 -0.62
CA ARG A 397 -0.83 17.32 0.24
C ARG A 397 -0.87 17.80 1.69
N ASN A 398 -1.87 17.32 2.43
CA ASN A 398 -2.05 17.63 3.85
C ASN A 398 -2.23 16.38 4.74
N GLY A 399 -2.13 15.20 4.15
CA GLY A 399 -2.11 13.92 4.85
C GLY A 399 -0.95 13.04 4.38
N MET A 400 -0.52 12.14 5.26
CA MET A 400 0.61 11.23 5.06
C MET A 400 0.32 9.85 5.65
N HIS A 401 0.98 8.83 5.11
CA HIS A 401 0.91 7.46 5.63
C HIS A 401 1.49 7.37 7.04
N SER A 402 0.90 6.52 7.87
CA SER A 402 1.49 6.10 9.15
C SER A 402 1.74 4.60 9.16
N PHE A 403 2.74 4.18 9.94
CA PHE A 403 3.07 2.78 10.13
C PHE A 403 2.02 2.06 10.97
N ASP A 404 1.53 2.72 11.99
CA ASP A 404 0.53 2.25 12.94
C ASP A 404 -0.91 2.53 12.46
N ASN A 405 -1.87 1.90 13.13
CA ASN A 405 -3.29 2.23 13.02
C ASN A 405 -3.92 1.92 11.65
N ALA A 406 -3.41 0.93 10.92
CA ALA A 406 -4.13 0.39 9.77
C ALA A 406 -5.39 -0.37 10.24
N THR A 407 -6.40 -0.44 9.39
CA THR A 407 -7.69 -1.08 9.73
C THR A 407 -7.66 -2.57 9.40
N LEU A 408 -8.20 -3.40 10.30
CA LEU A 408 -8.60 -4.77 10.01
C LEU A 408 -9.96 -5.06 10.66
N ILE A 409 -10.90 -5.58 9.85
CA ILE A 409 -12.22 -6.04 10.25
C ILE A 409 -12.45 -7.40 9.59
N ILE A 410 -12.85 -8.41 10.36
CA ILE A 410 -13.17 -9.75 9.88
C ILE A 410 -14.61 -10.06 10.34
N ASP A 411 -15.50 -10.29 9.40
CA ASP A 411 -16.91 -10.65 9.66
C ASP A 411 -17.03 -12.14 9.99
N ASP A 412 -16.44 -12.51 11.11
CA ASP A 412 -16.46 -13.87 11.64
C ASP A 412 -16.42 -13.83 13.17
N GLU A 413 -17.40 -14.45 13.84
CA GLU A 413 -17.53 -14.46 15.30
C GLU A 413 -16.43 -15.28 16.01
N ASP A 414 -15.76 -16.18 15.29
CA ASP A 414 -14.66 -17.01 15.80
C ASP A 414 -13.29 -16.32 15.60
N ALA A 415 -13.21 -15.23 14.81
CA ALA A 415 -11.99 -14.47 14.60
C ALA A 415 -11.54 -13.73 15.86
N SER A 416 -10.24 -13.66 16.09
CA SER A 416 -9.63 -12.97 17.23
C SER A 416 -8.39 -12.20 16.84
N ILE A 417 -8.48 -10.88 16.83
CA ILE A 417 -7.35 -9.99 16.51
C ILE A 417 -6.69 -9.58 17.83
N GLY A 418 -5.51 -10.13 18.09
CA GLY A 418 -4.71 -9.85 19.29
C GLY A 418 -3.76 -8.65 19.11
N ASP A 419 -2.92 -8.40 20.13
CA ASP A 419 -1.86 -7.41 20.04
C ASP A 419 -0.74 -7.87 19.09
N GLY A 420 -0.16 -6.95 18.31
CA GLY A 420 0.99 -7.22 17.45
C GLY A 420 0.64 -7.87 16.11
N VAL A 421 -0.61 -7.80 15.71
CA VAL A 421 -1.08 -8.17 14.37
C VAL A 421 -0.62 -7.13 13.35
N ASP A 422 -0.17 -7.61 12.20
CA ASP A 422 0.28 -6.78 11.09
C ASP A 422 -0.21 -7.29 9.73
N LEU A 423 0.22 -6.66 8.64
CA LEU A 423 -0.24 -7.01 7.29
C LEU A 423 0.12 -8.44 6.85
N TYR A 424 1.16 -9.04 7.44
CA TYR A 424 1.58 -10.40 7.07
C TYR A 424 0.58 -11.46 7.51
N ASP A 425 -0.26 -11.17 8.52
CA ASP A 425 -1.29 -12.06 9.05
C ASP A 425 -2.49 -12.21 8.11
N ILE A 426 -2.69 -11.27 7.17
CA ILE A 426 -3.89 -11.23 6.32
C ILE A 426 -3.93 -12.41 5.34
N THR A 427 -2.86 -12.67 4.59
CA THR A 427 -2.86 -13.78 3.62
C THR A 427 -3.06 -15.16 4.28
N PRO A 428 -2.35 -15.55 5.37
CA PRO A 428 -2.64 -16.81 6.04
C PRO A 428 -4.08 -16.88 6.58
N THR A 429 -4.63 -15.77 7.08
CA THR A 429 -6.02 -15.69 7.53
C THR A 429 -7.02 -15.94 6.39
N LEU A 430 -6.83 -15.29 5.23
CA LEU A 430 -7.71 -15.51 4.07
C LEU A 430 -7.69 -16.97 3.59
N LEU A 431 -6.53 -17.61 3.59
CA LEU A 431 -6.38 -19.00 3.18
C LEU A 431 -7.02 -19.96 4.18
N ASP A 432 -6.93 -19.68 5.48
CA ASP A 432 -7.51 -20.48 6.54
C ASP A 432 -9.05 -20.37 6.53
N LEU A 433 -9.59 -19.15 6.39
CA LEU A 433 -11.02 -18.90 6.16
C LEU A 433 -11.56 -19.66 4.94
N MET A 434 -10.74 -19.88 3.92
CA MET A 434 -11.09 -20.63 2.73
C MET A 434 -10.80 -22.14 2.85
N GLU A 435 -10.30 -22.63 3.98
CA GLU A 435 -9.86 -24.01 4.18
C GLU A 435 -8.84 -24.48 3.12
N ILE A 436 -7.91 -23.59 2.73
CA ILE A 436 -6.85 -23.88 1.76
C ILE A 436 -5.53 -24.12 2.50
N ASP A 437 -5.15 -25.38 2.66
CA ASP A 437 -3.85 -25.77 3.21
C ASP A 437 -2.70 -25.44 2.25
N VAL A 438 -1.69 -24.72 2.73
CA VAL A 438 -0.47 -24.41 1.98
C VAL A 438 0.77 -24.72 2.82
N ASP A 439 1.78 -25.34 2.20
CA ASP A 439 3.11 -25.52 2.80
C ASP A 439 3.94 -24.24 2.52
N ALA A 440 3.69 -23.20 3.29
CA ALA A 440 4.43 -21.95 3.23
C ALA A 440 4.75 -21.45 4.64
N ALA A 441 5.99 -21.00 4.81
CA ALA A 441 6.44 -20.38 6.07
C ALA A 441 6.15 -18.87 6.00
N PHE A 442 4.87 -18.50 6.12
CA PHE A 442 4.47 -17.10 6.21
C PHE A 442 5.15 -16.39 7.38
N GLU A 443 5.29 -15.09 7.29
CA GLU A 443 5.76 -14.25 8.40
C GLU A 443 4.68 -14.09 9.47
N GLY A 444 3.45 -13.91 9.00
CA GLY A 444 2.26 -13.84 9.83
C GLY A 444 1.66 -15.18 10.15
N GLN A 445 0.58 -15.14 10.90
CA GLN A 445 -0.22 -16.30 11.32
C GLN A 445 -1.70 -16.05 11.04
N SER A 446 -2.49 -17.13 10.96
CA SER A 446 -3.95 -17.01 10.88
C SER A 446 -4.54 -16.44 12.16
N LEU A 447 -5.60 -15.65 12.01
CA LEU A 447 -6.37 -15.00 13.08
C LEU A 447 -7.70 -15.69 13.36
N VAL A 448 -7.95 -16.84 12.71
CA VAL A 448 -9.17 -17.67 12.85
C VAL A 448 -8.83 -19.09 13.20
#